data_28aca37f4c052d3cf8108edab9141c94
#
_entry.id   28aca37f4c052d3cf8108edab9141c94
#
_cell.length_a   1.000
_cell.length_b   1.000
_cell.length_c   1.000
_cell.angle_alpha   90.00
_cell.angle_beta   90.00
_cell.angle_gamma   90.00
#
_symmetry.space_group_name_H-M   'P 1'
#
loop_
_entity.id
_entity.type
_entity.pdbx_description
1 polymer ?
#
loop_
_entity_poly.entity_id
_entity_poly.type
_entity_poly.pdbx_seq_one_letter_code
_entity_poly.pdbx_strand_id
1 'polypeptide(L)'
;FLVGNLEYLGLRLDLGYNLVSILSLAGFLMVLYGISYRMFKSFWAGAAAIVFFFFRSGTAFWHYLWEHLQAGDLVRTLEENTAFIGYTTNENWGLWNFNVYLNQRHLAFGLLMAAVAVWTFMDWVEAGCSHKEHGFLWVRNRFFTKKAWICRNVDTAILLGLFLGLTAFWNGAALIGGLLILAGLAVFSDGKLDYVICAGLAVLFSELQSKIFVSGSVMSPSFYWGFLADNKSISGVLWYLVEISGFFFVGMIVAAVFLKRGQRAVLMGCLLPMAFAFLVSLTPDINVNHKYVMISYAFVTVFWGWIVRCVFLAGKNSWKKWAGRAAAA
;
A
#
# COMPACT_ATOMS: atom_id res chain seq x y z
N PHE A 1 -17.38 -10.63 -13.84
CA PHE A 1 -17.10 -11.71 -14.81
C PHE A 1 -16.82 -13.04 -14.10
N LEU A 2 -15.78 -13.19 -13.26
CA LEU A 2 -15.44 -14.48 -12.63
C LEU A 2 -16.61 -15.09 -11.86
N VAL A 3 -17.24 -14.30 -11.00
CA VAL A 3 -18.39 -14.76 -10.21
C VAL A 3 -19.58 -15.16 -11.10
N GLY A 4 -19.87 -14.37 -12.15
CA GLY A 4 -20.91 -14.74 -13.13
C GLY A 4 -20.61 -16.03 -13.88
N ASN A 5 -19.33 -16.28 -14.21
CA ASN A 5 -18.92 -17.56 -14.81
C ASN A 5 -19.09 -18.73 -13.83
N LEU A 6 -18.78 -18.52 -12.54
CA LEU A 6 -18.99 -19.54 -11.51
C LEU A 6 -20.48 -19.82 -11.29
N GLU A 7 -21.32 -18.79 -11.34
CA GLU A 7 -22.77 -18.93 -11.28
C GLU A 7 -23.31 -19.72 -12.48
N TYR A 8 -22.85 -19.40 -13.68
CA TYR A 8 -23.19 -20.16 -14.89
C TYR A 8 -22.80 -21.64 -14.80
N LEU A 9 -21.71 -21.95 -14.11
CA LEU A 9 -21.27 -23.32 -13.81
C LEU A 9 -22.03 -23.98 -12.65
N GLY A 10 -23.05 -23.31 -12.10
CA GLY A 10 -23.90 -23.86 -11.05
C GLY A 10 -23.54 -23.49 -9.61
N LEU A 11 -22.54 -22.63 -9.40
CA LEU A 11 -22.24 -22.15 -8.05
C LEU A 11 -23.23 -21.04 -7.68
N ARG A 12 -23.80 -21.12 -6.48
CA ARG A 12 -24.68 -20.06 -5.98
C ARG A 12 -23.94 -18.72 -5.95
N LEU A 13 -24.60 -17.64 -6.37
CA LEU A 13 -24.04 -16.30 -6.51
C LEU A 13 -23.40 -15.79 -5.20
N ASP A 14 -24.10 -15.98 -4.07
CA ASP A 14 -23.63 -15.58 -2.75
C ASP A 14 -22.34 -16.32 -2.34
N LEU A 15 -22.26 -17.61 -2.61
CA LEU A 15 -21.07 -18.41 -2.35
C LEU A 15 -19.91 -18.01 -3.28
N GLY A 16 -20.16 -17.88 -4.58
CA GLY A 16 -19.14 -17.48 -5.55
C GLY A 16 -18.54 -16.13 -5.22
N TYR A 17 -19.38 -15.16 -4.87
CA TYR A 17 -18.93 -13.82 -4.52
C TYR A 17 -18.10 -13.79 -3.21
N ASN A 18 -18.57 -14.45 -2.17
CA ASN A 18 -17.89 -14.50 -0.89
C ASN A 18 -16.58 -15.32 -0.97
N LEU A 19 -16.62 -16.48 -1.63
CA LEU A 19 -15.44 -17.34 -1.77
C LEU A 19 -14.28 -16.62 -2.45
N VAL A 20 -14.53 -15.98 -3.59
CA VAL A 20 -13.51 -15.23 -4.33
C VAL A 20 -12.97 -14.07 -3.49
N SER A 21 -13.85 -13.35 -2.77
CA SER A 21 -13.46 -12.25 -1.90
C SER A 21 -12.58 -12.70 -0.73
N ILE A 22 -12.97 -13.78 -0.05
CA ILE A 22 -12.23 -14.34 1.09
C ILE A 22 -10.86 -14.86 0.65
N LEU A 23 -10.80 -15.64 -0.44
CA LEU A 23 -9.54 -16.18 -0.95
C LEU A 23 -8.59 -15.06 -1.39
N SER A 24 -9.11 -14.02 -2.03
CA SER A 24 -8.31 -12.88 -2.46
C SER A 24 -7.71 -12.12 -1.27
N LEU A 25 -8.50 -11.85 -0.24
CA LEU A 25 -8.03 -11.16 0.95
C LEU A 25 -7.06 -12.03 1.76
N ALA A 26 -7.40 -13.29 1.99
CA ALA A 26 -6.52 -14.22 2.69
C ALA A 26 -5.18 -14.38 1.97
N GLY A 27 -5.20 -14.54 0.64
CA GLY A 27 -3.99 -14.61 -0.17
C GLY A 27 -3.15 -13.34 -0.05
N PHE A 28 -3.77 -12.16 -0.13
CA PHE A 28 -3.07 -10.89 0.07
C PHE A 28 -2.40 -10.81 1.45
N LEU A 29 -3.12 -11.13 2.52
CA LEU A 29 -2.60 -11.10 3.89
C LEU A 29 -1.46 -12.10 4.10
N MET A 30 -1.55 -13.29 3.49
CA MET A 30 -0.47 -14.29 3.52
C MET A 30 0.80 -13.76 2.85
N VAL A 31 0.68 -13.14 1.68
CA VAL A 31 1.85 -12.56 0.97
C VAL A 31 2.39 -11.35 1.73
N LEU A 32 1.53 -10.49 2.27
CA LEU A 32 1.93 -9.34 3.09
C LEU A 32 2.71 -9.80 4.33
N TYR A 33 2.19 -10.82 5.04
CA TYR A 33 2.91 -11.47 6.13
C TYR A 33 4.26 -12.00 5.66
N GLY A 34 4.29 -12.69 4.54
CA GLY A 34 5.50 -13.22 3.93
C GLY A 34 6.53 -12.14 3.63
N ILE A 35 6.13 -11.01 3.03
CA ILE A 35 6.99 -9.83 2.78
C ILE A 35 7.61 -9.36 4.11
N SER A 36 6.78 -9.19 5.14
CA SER A 36 7.24 -8.77 6.47
C SER A 36 8.23 -9.76 7.07
N TYR A 37 7.90 -11.06 7.04
CA TYR A 37 8.76 -12.11 7.55
C TYR A 37 10.09 -12.21 6.79
N ARG A 38 10.05 -12.10 5.47
CA ARG A 38 11.25 -12.08 4.62
C ARG A 38 12.20 -10.93 5.00
N MET A 39 11.65 -9.73 5.19
CA MET A 39 12.42 -8.53 5.51
C MET A 39 12.98 -8.52 6.93
N PHE A 40 12.21 -8.96 7.91
CA PHE A 40 12.51 -8.76 9.33
C PHE A 40 12.78 -10.05 10.11
N LYS A 41 12.56 -11.22 9.50
CA LYS A 41 12.75 -12.53 10.12
C LYS A 41 12.03 -12.64 11.48
N SER A 42 10.79 -12.13 11.55
CA SER A 42 10.01 -12.08 12.78
C SER A 42 8.55 -12.41 12.52
N PHE A 43 8.04 -13.41 13.23
CA PHE A 43 6.61 -13.76 13.25
C PHE A 43 5.76 -12.55 13.69
N TRP A 44 6.16 -11.92 14.79
CA TRP A 44 5.40 -10.80 15.38
C TRP A 44 5.33 -9.57 14.47
N ALA A 45 6.37 -9.30 13.70
CA ALA A 45 6.32 -8.22 12.72
C ALA A 45 5.28 -8.50 11.63
N GLY A 46 5.18 -9.74 11.16
CA GLY A 46 4.16 -10.13 10.19
C GLY A 46 2.74 -10.10 10.75
N ALA A 47 2.55 -10.64 11.95
CA ALA A 47 1.25 -10.62 12.62
C ALA A 47 0.77 -9.19 12.90
N ALA A 48 1.64 -8.32 13.41
CA ALA A 48 1.31 -6.93 13.64
C ALA A 48 1.00 -6.17 12.33
N ALA A 49 1.68 -6.48 11.22
CA ALA A 49 1.35 -5.88 9.92
C ALA A 49 -0.10 -6.18 9.51
N ILE A 50 -0.59 -7.40 9.73
CA ILE A 50 -1.99 -7.78 9.46
C ILE A 50 -2.94 -7.01 10.39
N VAL A 51 -2.61 -6.90 11.67
CA VAL A 51 -3.44 -6.14 12.63
C VAL A 51 -3.54 -4.68 12.19
N PHE A 52 -2.44 -4.04 11.82
CA PHE A 52 -2.45 -2.66 11.33
C PHE A 52 -3.17 -2.50 9.98
N PHE A 53 -3.20 -3.51 9.14
CA PHE A 53 -4.01 -3.46 7.93
C PHE A 53 -5.50 -3.24 8.26
N PHE A 54 -6.03 -3.93 9.28
CA PHE A 54 -7.45 -3.83 9.66
C PHE A 54 -7.76 -2.63 10.54
N PHE A 55 -6.89 -2.32 11.49
CA PHE A 55 -7.20 -1.43 12.63
C PHE A 55 -6.43 -0.10 12.59
N ARG A 56 -5.98 0.32 11.43
CA ARG A 56 -5.39 1.64 11.31
C ARG A 56 -6.46 2.74 11.23
N SER A 57 -6.24 3.84 11.93
CA SER A 57 -7.07 5.04 11.85
C SER A 57 -6.18 6.30 11.73
N GLY A 58 -6.78 7.40 11.24
CA GLY A 58 -6.21 8.74 11.31
C GLY A 58 -6.35 9.37 12.70
N THR A 59 -6.12 10.67 12.79
CA THR A 59 -6.26 11.40 14.05
C THR A 59 -7.72 11.66 14.45
N ALA A 60 -8.66 11.60 13.51
CA ALA A 60 -10.09 11.86 13.75
C ALA A 60 -10.66 11.03 14.90
N PHE A 61 -10.27 9.76 15.00
CA PHE A 61 -10.67 8.90 16.13
C PHE A 61 -10.24 9.46 17.48
N TRP A 62 -9.02 9.98 17.59
CA TRP A 62 -8.50 10.55 18.84
C TRP A 62 -9.15 11.88 19.18
N HIS A 63 -9.46 12.73 18.19
CA HIS A 63 -10.23 13.95 18.38
C HIS A 63 -11.63 13.65 18.92
N TYR A 64 -12.32 12.69 18.30
CA TYR A 64 -13.62 12.23 18.77
C TYR A 64 -13.59 11.75 20.24
N LEU A 65 -12.64 10.87 20.58
CA LEU A 65 -12.51 10.39 21.95
C LEU A 65 -12.23 11.52 22.94
N TRP A 66 -11.37 12.47 22.55
CA TRP A 66 -11.00 13.59 23.43
C TRP A 66 -12.17 14.55 23.66
N GLU A 67 -12.91 14.91 22.63
CA GLU A 67 -14.10 15.76 22.72
C GLU A 67 -15.14 15.17 23.67
N HIS A 68 -15.48 13.91 23.50
CA HIS A 68 -16.47 13.24 24.36
C HIS A 68 -15.96 12.93 25.77
N LEU A 69 -14.65 12.77 25.94
CA LEU A 69 -14.06 12.67 27.29
C LEU A 69 -14.18 14.00 28.04
N GLN A 70 -13.93 15.13 27.36
CA GLN A 70 -14.10 16.47 27.96
C GLN A 70 -15.57 16.80 28.22
N ALA A 71 -16.47 16.38 27.37
CA ALA A 71 -17.92 16.53 27.56
C ALA A 71 -18.48 15.63 28.67
N GLY A 72 -17.72 14.62 29.09
CA GLY A 72 -18.14 13.66 30.13
C GLY A 72 -19.18 12.63 29.66
N ASP A 73 -19.41 12.50 28.34
CA ASP A 73 -20.42 11.65 27.75
C ASP A 73 -19.84 10.49 26.90
N LEU A 74 -18.52 10.26 26.99
CA LEU A 74 -17.79 9.30 26.15
C LEU A 74 -18.43 7.91 26.17
N VAL A 75 -18.73 7.36 27.35
CA VAL A 75 -19.26 5.99 27.47
C VAL A 75 -20.61 5.89 26.76
N ARG A 76 -21.51 6.82 27.08
CA ARG A 76 -22.84 6.89 26.47
C ARG A 76 -22.76 7.03 24.95
N THR A 77 -21.89 7.94 24.47
CA THR A 77 -21.71 8.18 23.04
C THR A 77 -21.15 6.95 22.32
N LEU A 78 -20.23 6.19 22.93
CA LEU A 78 -19.71 4.95 22.34
C LEU A 78 -20.77 3.83 22.33
N GLU A 79 -21.63 3.75 23.35
CA GLU A 79 -22.72 2.77 23.42
C GLU A 79 -23.82 3.07 22.39
N GLU A 80 -24.18 4.33 22.20
CA GLU A 80 -25.21 4.78 21.28
C GLU A 80 -24.69 4.93 19.83
N ASN A 81 -23.36 4.89 19.60
CA ASN A 81 -22.78 5.15 18.29
C ASN A 81 -23.03 4.01 17.30
N THR A 82 -23.74 4.33 16.25
CA THR A 82 -24.00 3.42 15.12
C THR A 82 -23.20 3.76 13.86
N ALA A 83 -22.46 4.87 13.88
CA ALA A 83 -21.66 5.35 12.76
C ALA A 83 -20.18 4.97 12.91
N PHE A 84 -19.49 4.90 11.79
CA PHE A 84 -18.05 4.68 11.78
C PHE A 84 -17.32 5.93 12.33
N ILE A 85 -16.45 5.73 13.32
CA ILE A 85 -15.63 6.77 13.93
C ILE A 85 -14.26 6.75 13.27
N GLY A 86 -13.89 7.76 12.53
CA GLY A 86 -12.56 7.82 11.93
C GLY A 86 -12.53 8.44 10.53
N TYR A 87 -13.59 9.14 10.16
CA TYR A 87 -13.58 9.97 8.98
C TYR A 87 -12.50 11.06 9.12
N THR A 88 -11.78 11.29 8.06
CA THR A 88 -10.80 12.36 7.98
C THR A 88 -11.43 13.61 7.39
N THR A 89 -10.83 14.76 7.65
CA THR A 89 -11.26 16.03 7.08
C THR A 89 -11.36 15.93 5.55
N ASN A 90 -12.47 16.41 4.99
CA ASN A 90 -12.77 16.41 3.55
C ASN A 90 -12.85 15.03 2.87
N GLU A 91 -12.80 13.94 3.63
CA GLU A 91 -12.85 12.60 3.09
C GLU A 91 -13.88 11.75 3.84
N ASN A 92 -14.97 11.38 3.15
CA ASN A 92 -16.12 10.69 3.77
C ASN A 92 -15.97 9.15 3.80
N TRP A 93 -14.95 8.61 3.16
CA TRP A 93 -14.79 7.14 3.05
C TRP A 93 -14.03 6.53 4.22
N GLY A 94 -13.31 7.34 4.98
CA GLY A 94 -12.33 6.86 5.92
C GLY A 94 -11.20 6.10 5.21
N LEU A 95 -9.96 6.40 5.51
CA LEU A 95 -8.81 5.71 4.89
C LEU A 95 -8.51 4.36 5.55
N TRP A 96 -9.50 3.72 6.13
CA TRP A 96 -9.38 2.38 6.66
C TRP A 96 -9.35 1.37 5.52
N ASN A 97 -8.28 0.61 5.44
CA ASN A 97 -8.13 -0.44 4.43
C ASN A 97 -9.30 -1.42 4.47
N PHE A 98 -9.78 -1.77 5.65
CA PHE A 98 -10.90 -2.67 5.83
C PHE A 98 -12.22 -2.08 5.31
N ASN A 99 -12.51 -0.81 5.62
CA ASN A 99 -13.72 -0.14 5.14
C ASN A 99 -13.73 -0.04 3.60
N VAL A 100 -12.61 0.36 3.00
CA VAL A 100 -12.48 0.40 1.53
C VAL A 100 -12.61 -1.01 0.93
N TYR A 101 -12.05 -2.03 1.58
CA TYR A 101 -12.20 -3.41 1.16
C TYR A 101 -13.67 -3.88 1.19
N LEU A 102 -14.43 -3.58 2.22
CA LEU A 102 -15.85 -3.95 2.30
C LEU A 102 -16.67 -3.35 1.15
N ASN A 103 -16.35 -2.12 0.76
CA ASN A 103 -17.01 -1.45 -0.37
C ASN A 103 -16.53 -1.95 -1.74
N GLN A 104 -15.26 -2.36 -1.83
CA GLN A 104 -14.60 -2.74 -3.09
C GLN A 104 -13.84 -4.06 -2.94
N ARG A 105 -14.58 -5.15 -2.68
CA ARG A 105 -13.99 -6.49 -2.43
C ARG A 105 -13.06 -6.99 -3.53
N HIS A 106 -13.32 -6.59 -4.78
CA HIS A 106 -12.47 -6.91 -5.93
C HIS A 106 -11.07 -6.26 -5.84
N LEU A 107 -10.88 -5.23 -5.02
CA LEU A 107 -9.58 -4.62 -4.79
C LEU A 107 -8.58 -5.58 -4.12
N ALA A 108 -9.06 -6.48 -3.26
CA ALA A 108 -8.20 -7.44 -2.56
C ALA A 108 -7.43 -8.36 -3.53
N PHE A 109 -8.05 -8.77 -4.64
CA PHE A 109 -7.36 -9.55 -5.67
C PHE A 109 -6.24 -8.72 -6.34
N GLY A 110 -6.53 -7.47 -6.68
CA GLY A 110 -5.52 -6.57 -7.23
C GLY A 110 -4.34 -6.33 -6.28
N LEU A 111 -4.61 -6.16 -4.99
CA LEU A 111 -3.58 -6.05 -3.96
C LEU A 111 -2.76 -7.34 -3.82
N LEU A 112 -3.40 -8.50 -3.93
CA LEU A 112 -2.70 -9.79 -3.93
C LEU A 112 -1.71 -9.87 -5.10
N MET A 113 -2.13 -9.53 -6.32
CA MET A 113 -1.26 -9.56 -7.50
C MET A 113 -0.11 -8.57 -7.38
N ALA A 114 -0.38 -7.35 -6.90
CA ALA A 114 0.65 -6.37 -6.61
C ALA A 114 1.64 -6.88 -5.54
N ALA A 115 1.16 -7.52 -4.49
CA ALA A 115 2.00 -8.08 -3.42
C ALA A 115 2.90 -9.22 -3.92
N VAL A 116 2.38 -10.10 -4.79
CA VAL A 116 3.17 -11.16 -5.44
C VAL A 116 4.28 -10.54 -6.29
N ALA A 117 3.97 -9.51 -7.09
CA ALA A 117 4.98 -8.81 -7.86
C ALA A 117 6.05 -8.14 -6.98
N VAL A 118 5.64 -7.45 -5.91
CA VAL A 118 6.57 -6.85 -4.93
C VAL A 118 7.45 -7.92 -4.31
N TRP A 119 6.86 -9.03 -3.83
CA TRP A 119 7.61 -10.16 -3.27
C TRP A 119 8.69 -10.66 -4.21
N THR A 120 8.33 -10.88 -5.47
CA THR A 120 9.25 -11.39 -6.48
C THR A 120 10.37 -10.40 -6.78
N PHE A 121 10.05 -9.14 -7.02
CA PHE A 121 11.06 -8.13 -7.35
C PHE A 121 11.93 -7.70 -6.16
N MET A 122 11.64 -8.12 -4.94
CA MET A 122 12.53 -7.89 -3.79
C MET A 122 13.94 -8.49 -4.01
N ASP A 123 14.09 -9.59 -4.76
CA ASP A 123 15.41 -10.15 -5.09
C ASP A 123 16.25 -9.17 -5.92
N TRP A 124 15.62 -8.44 -6.82
CA TRP A 124 16.28 -7.39 -7.62
C TRP A 124 16.71 -6.20 -6.78
N VAL A 125 15.86 -5.80 -5.81
CA VAL A 125 16.18 -4.74 -4.85
C VAL A 125 17.33 -5.15 -3.94
N GLU A 126 17.30 -6.35 -3.39
CA GLU A 126 18.35 -6.87 -2.51
C GLU A 126 19.70 -6.91 -3.22
N ALA A 127 19.73 -7.41 -4.46
CA ALA A 127 20.93 -7.41 -5.30
C ALA A 127 21.44 -5.99 -5.60
N GLY A 128 20.53 -5.09 -5.96
CA GLY A 128 20.86 -3.69 -6.22
C GLY A 128 21.42 -2.98 -5.00
N CYS A 129 20.84 -3.20 -3.82
CA CYS A 129 21.24 -2.57 -2.58
C CYS A 129 22.48 -3.18 -1.93
N SER A 130 23.02 -4.30 -2.42
CA SER A 130 24.25 -4.92 -1.92
C SER A 130 25.49 -4.07 -2.17
N HIS A 131 25.47 -3.21 -3.18
CA HIS A 131 26.59 -2.30 -3.50
C HIS A 131 26.61 -1.09 -2.59
N LYS A 132 27.74 -0.81 -1.95
CA LYS A 132 27.95 0.31 -1.00
C LYS A 132 28.28 1.64 -1.71
N GLU A 133 27.66 1.93 -2.82
CA GLU A 133 27.89 3.16 -3.57
C GLU A 133 27.04 4.31 -3.01
N HIS A 134 27.56 5.53 -3.09
CA HIS A 134 26.92 6.75 -2.61
C HIS A 134 27.05 7.91 -3.62
N GLY A 135 26.17 8.89 -3.51
CA GLY A 135 26.23 10.11 -4.29
C GLY A 135 26.14 9.88 -5.80
N PHE A 136 26.92 10.63 -6.56
CA PHE A 136 26.92 10.59 -8.02
C PHE A 136 27.27 9.21 -8.60
N LEU A 137 28.20 8.47 -7.97
CA LEU A 137 28.56 7.11 -8.41
C LEU A 137 27.35 6.15 -8.33
N TRP A 138 26.53 6.29 -7.28
CA TRP A 138 25.31 5.52 -7.16
C TRP A 138 24.34 5.85 -8.30
N VAL A 139 24.09 7.13 -8.59
CA VAL A 139 23.20 7.55 -9.69
C VAL A 139 23.73 7.01 -11.03
N ARG A 140 25.02 7.22 -11.33
CA ARG A 140 25.62 6.73 -12.56
C ARG A 140 25.45 5.23 -12.73
N ASN A 141 25.76 4.45 -11.69
CA ASN A 141 25.74 3.00 -11.77
C ASN A 141 24.31 2.44 -11.78
N ARG A 142 23.34 3.15 -11.21
CA ARG A 142 21.93 2.76 -11.21
C ARG A 142 21.18 3.08 -12.50
N PHE A 143 21.56 4.13 -13.21
CA PHE A 143 20.78 4.60 -14.36
C PHE A 143 21.55 4.58 -15.68
N PHE A 144 22.87 4.71 -15.65
CA PHE A 144 23.67 4.95 -16.86
C PHE A 144 24.67 3.82 -17.19
N THR A 145 24.59 2.68 -16.54
CA THR A 145 25.41 1.51 -16.86
C THR A 145 24.61 0.40 -17.51
N LYS A 146 25.23 -0.37 -18.39
CA LYS A 146 24.62 -1.56 -19.01
C LYS A 146 24.12 -2.54 -17.94
N LYS A 147 24.86 -2.71 -16.83
CA LYS A 147 24.49 -3.59 -15.74
C LYS A 147 23.14 -3.24 -15.11
N ALA A 148 22.79 -1.96 -15.03
CA ALA A 148 21.51 -1.51 -14.47
C ALA A 148 20.32 -1.95 -15.35
N TRP A 149 20.54 -2.11 -16.67
CA TRP A 149 19.52 -2.39 -17.66
C TRP A 149 19.58 -3.82 -18.22
N ILE A 150 20.33 -4.74 -17.62
CA ILE A 150 20.28 -6.15 -17.99
C ILE A 150 18.93 -6.75 -17.64
N CYS A 151 18.53 -7.76 -18.41
CA CYS A 151 17.44 -8.64 -18.05
C CYS A 151 17.99 -9.76 -17.16
N ARG A 152 17.41 -9.95 -15.98
CA ARG A 152 17.84 -11.00 -15.03
C ARG A 152 16.99 -12.26 -15.18
N ASN A 153 15.69 -12.08 -15.39
CA ASN A 153 14.76 -13.19 -15.57
C ASN A 153 13.55 -12.72 -16.39
N VAL A 154 13.67 -12.87 -17.70
CA VAL A 154 12.64 -12.45 -18.65
C VAL A 154 11.33 -13.22 -18.47
N ASP A 155 11.38 -14.50 -18.16
CA ASP A 155 10.18 -15.33 -17.98
C ASP A 155 9.35 -14.86 -16.80
N THR A 156 10.01 -14.56 -15.69
CA THR A 156 9.36 -13.96 -14.53
C THR A 156 8.76 -12.59 -14.83
N ALA A 157 9.49 -11.75 -15.58
CA ALA A 157 8.99 -10.43 -15.95
C ALA A 157 7.76 -10.51 -16.86
N ILE A 158 7.76 -11.42 -17.84
CA ILE A 158 6.62 -11.67 -18.71
C ILE A 158 5.43 -12.18 -17.90
N LEU A 159 5.63 -13.23 -17.11
CA LEU A 159 4.56 -13.83 -16.33
C LEU A 159 3.90 -12.82 -15.38
N LEU A 160 4.69 -12.05 -14.63
CA LEU A 160 4.16 -11.01 -13.74
C LEU A 160 3.48 -9.88 -14.51
N GLY A 161 4.00 -9.49 -15.68
CA GLY A 161 3.38 -8.50 -16.54
C GLY A 161 1.99 -8.93 -17.01
N LEU A 162 1.84 -10.19 -17.42
CA LEU A 162 0.55 -10.76 -17.79
C LEU A 162 -0.42 -10.79 -16.59
N PHE A 163 0.00 -11.27 -15.43
CA PHE A 163 -0.85 -11.31 -14.24
C PHE A 163 -1.27 -9.92 -13.77
N LEU A 164 -0.35 -8.95 -13.75
CA LEU A 164 -0.70 -7.57 -13.40
C LEU A 164 -1.64 -6.94 -14.45
N GLY A 165 -1.43 -7.21 -15.74
CA GLY A 165 -2.32 -6.73 -16.80
C GLY A 165 -3.75 -7.26 -16.64
N LEU A 166 -3.89 -8.54 -16.31
CA LEU A 166 -5.18 -9.14 -16.00
C LEU A 166 -5.84 -8.53 -14.76
N THR A 167 -5.07 -7.98 -13.82
CA THR A 167 -5.58 -7.30 -12.63
C THR A 167 -6.52 -6.13 -12.96
N ALA A 168 -6.37 -5.51 -14.13
CA ALA A 168 -7.23 -4.42 -14.57
C ALA A 168 -8.72 -4.82 -14.67
N PHE A 169 -9.03 -6.11 -14.94
CA PHE A 169 -10.39 -6.65 -14.91
C PHE A 169 -11.07 -6.56 -13.54
N TRP A 170 -10.29 -6.57 -12.47
CA TRP A 170 -10.78 -6.47 -11.11
C TRP A 170 -10.72 -5.03 -10.60
N ASN A 171 -9.56 -4.39 -10.72
CA ASN A 171 -9.41 -3.03 -10.22
C ASN A 171 -8.22 -2.31 -10.87
N GLY A 172 -8.52 -1.32 -11.72
CA GLY A 172 -7.48 -0.52 -12.38
C GLY A 172 -6.60 0.28 -11.41
N ALA A 173 -7.15 0.75 -10.27
CA ALA A 173 -6.36 1.46 -9.28
C ALA A 173 -5.30 0.55 -8.63
N ALA A 174 -5.63 -0.74 -8.39
CA ALA A 174 -4.65 -1.70 -7.88
C ALA A 174 -3.52 -1.97 -8.88
N LEU A 175 -3.84 -2.05 -10.17
CA LEU A 175 -2.82 -2.14 -11.22
C LEU A 175 -1.89 -0.93 -11.20
N ILE A 176 -2.45 0.28 -11.25
CA ILE A 176 -1.65 1.52 -11.26
C ILE A 176 -0.82 1.63 -9.98
N GLY A 177 -1.42 1.36 -8.81
CA GLY A 177 -0.71 1.35 -7.54
C GLY A 177 0.42 0.33 -7.48
N GLY A 178 0.20 -0.88 -8.01
CA GLY A 178 1.21 -1.91 -8.15
C GLY A 178 2.37 -1.48 -9.05
N LEU A 179 2.07 -0.90 -10.22
CA LEU A 179 3.08 -0.38 -11.14
C LEU A 179 3.88 0.78 -10.54
N LEU A 180 3.24 1.66 -9.76
CA LEU A 180 3.93 2.73 -9.03
C LEU A 180 4.90 2.15 -8.00
N ILE A 181 4.48 1.15 -7.21
CA ILE A 181 5.39 0.47 -6.28
C ILE A 181 6.57 -0.13 -7.03
N LEU A 182 6.32 -0.86 -8.12
CA LEU A 182 7.39 -1.45 -8.92
C LEU A 182 8.33 -0.40 -9.52
N ALA A 183 7.81 0.74 -9.98
CA ALA A 183 8.63 1.86 -10.45
C ALA A 183 9.58 2.35 -9.34
N GLY A 184 9.09 2.47 -8.10
CA GLY A 184 9.91 2.82 -6.95
C GLY A 184 10.97 1.76 -6.64
N LEU A 185 10.63 0.48 -6.71
CA LEU A 185 11.60 -0.60 -6.53
C LEU A 185 12.67 -0.60 -7.63
N ALA A 186 12.28 -0.34 -8.88
CA ALA A 186 13.17 -0.29 -10.02
C ALA A 186 14.29 0.76 -9.87
N VAL A 187 14.00 1.89 -9.19
CA VAL A 187 15.01 2.92 -8.89
C VAL A 187 16.22 2.33 -8.15
N PHE A 188 15.96 1.42 -7.21
CA PHE A 188 16.98 0.84 -6.32
C PHE A 188 17.53 -0.50 -6.83
N SER A 189 16.93 -1.08 -7.86
CA SER A 189 17.26 -2.41 -8.38
C SER A 189 18.29 -2.37 -9.50
N ASP A 190 19.01 -3.49 -9.66
CA ASP A 190 19.63 -3.86 -10.92
C ASP A 190 18.58 -4.60 -11.79
N GLY A 191 18.82 -4.71 -13.10
CA GLY A 191 17.91 -5.46 -13.97
C GLY A 191 16.62 -4.70 -14.28
N LYS A 192 16.71 -3.40 -14.55
CA LYS A 192 15.54 -2.55 -14.84
C LYS A 192 14.73 -2.99 -16.05
N LEU A 193 15.37 -3.72 -16.98
CA LEU A 193 14.66 -4.21 -18.18
C LEU A 193 13.53 -5.16 -17.80
N ASP A 194 13.69 -5.97 -16.75
CA ASP A 194 12.61 -6.86 -16.25
C ASP A 194 11.39 -6.05 -15.79
N TYR A 195 11.62 -4.92 -15.10
CA TYR A 195 10.53 -4.02 -14.71
C TYR A 195 9.85 -3.37 -15.91
N VAL A 196 10.63 -2.98 -16.92
CA VAL A 196 10.07 -2.38 -18.15
C VAL A 196 9.25 -3.39 -18.92
N ILE A 197 9.71 -4.64 -19.05
CA ILE A 197 8.96 -5.73 -19.69
C ILE A 197 7.67 -6.00 -18.92
N CYS A 198 7.76 -6.15 -17.60
CA CYS A 198 6.61 -6.39 -16.74
C CYS A 198 5.58 -5.25 -16.86
N ALA A 199 6.01 -4.00 -16.71
CA ALA A 199 5.12 -2.84 -16.79
C ALA A 199 4.55 -2.65 -18.21
N GLY A 200 5.36 -2.83 -19.24
CA GLY A 200 4.92 -2.72 -20.64
C GLY A 200 3.83 -3.73 -20.99
N LEU A 201 3.99 -4.99 -20.58
CA LEU A 201 2.97 -6.02 -20.76
C LEU A 201 1.72 -5.74 -19.94
N ALA A 202 1.88 -5.32 -18.67
CA ALA A 202 0.75 -4.99 -17.82
C ALA A 202 -0.09 -3.85 -18.39
N VAL A 203 0.53 -2.79 -18.89
CA VAL A 203 -0.16 -1.68 -19.56
C VAL A 203 -0.80 -2.14 -20.86
N LEU A 204 -0.08 -2.89 -21.70
CA LEU A 204 -0.61 -3.40 -22.96
C LEU A 204 -1.88 -4.23 -22.76
N PHE A 205 -1.88 -5.17 -21.83
CA PHE A 205 -3.06 -6.00 -21.54
C PHE A 205 -4.19 -5.20 -20.92
N SER A 206 -3.90 -4.23 -20.07
CA SER A 206 -4.90 -3.31 -19.52
C SER A 206 -5.56 -2.46 -20.60
N GLU A 207 -4.79 -1.94 -21.55
CA GLU A 207 -5.31 -1.17 -22.69
C GLU A 207 -6.14 -2.01 -23.65
N LEU A 208 -5.70 -3.23 -23.95
CA LEU A 208 -6.47 -4.15 -24.78
C LEU A 208 -7.82 -4.46 -24.15
N GLN A 209 -7.82 -4.75 -22.85
CA GLN A 209 -9.02 -4.99 -22.09
C GLN A 209 -9.95 -3.77 -22.09
N SER A 210 -9.42 -2.59 -21.83
CA SER A 210 -10.21 -1.35 -21.81
C SER A 210 -10.89 -1.11 -23.16
N LYS A 211 -10.18 -1.30 -24.26
CA LYS A 211 -10.73 -1.12 -25.62
C LYS A 211 -11.83 -2.14 -25.97
N ILE A 212 -11.74 -3.36 -25.43
CA ILE A 212 -12.71 -4.43 -25.74
C ILE A 212 -13.97 -4.32 -24.86
N PHE A 213 -13.80 -4.01 -23.57
CA PHE A 213 -14.87 -4.18 -22.59
C PHE A 213 -15.39 -2.87 -21.98
N VAL A 214 -14.68 -1.75 -22.16
CA VAL A 214 -15.06 -0.48 -21.53
C VAL A 214 -15.37 0.56 -22.62
N SER A 215 -16.60 0.99 -22.67
CA SER A 215 -17.02 2.12 -23.51
C SER A 215 -17.09 3.39 -22.66
N GLY A 216 -16.43 4.46 -23.10
CA GLY A 216 -16.59 5.78 -22.51
C GLY A 216 -15.81 6.06 -21.21
N SER A 217 -14.68 5.39 -20.97
CA SER A 217 -13.82 5.77 -19.85
C SER A 217 -13.15 7.11 -20.13
N VAL A 218 -13.41 8.09 -19.27
CA VAL A 218 -12.77 9.40 -19.35
C VAL A 218 -11.63 9.45 -18.34
N MET A 219 -10.45 9.00 -18.74
CA MET A 219 -9.23 9.33 -18.02
C MET A 219 -8.78 10.73 -18.48
N SER A 220 -8.72 11.66 -17.53
CA SER A 220 -8.22 13.03 -17.75
C SER A 220 -7.06 13.31 -16.80
N PRO A 221 -5.83 12.80 -17.09
CA PRO A 221 -4.70 13.02 -16.21
C PRO A 221 -4.40 14.52 -16.09
N SER A 222 -4.31 14.98 -14.85
CA SER A 222 -3.95 16.36 -14.54
C SER A 222 -3.02 16.43 -13.35
N PHE A 223 -2.15 17.44 -13.33
CA PHE A 223 -1.38 17.71 -12.12
C PHE A 223 -2.29 18.32 -11.06
N TYR A 224 -2.22 17.78 -9.86
CA TYR A 224 -3.01 18.23 -8.74
C TYR A 224 -2.19 18.16 -7.44
N TRP A 225 -2.01 19.29 -6.78
CA TRP A 225 -1.23 19.36 -5.56
C TRP A 225 -2.09 19.25 -4.30
N GLY A 226 -1.68 18.37 -3.39
CA GLY A 226 -2.13 18.39 -2.00
C GLY A 226 -3.40 17.58 -1.73
N PHE A 227 -3.87 16.73 -2.67
CA PHE A 227 -5.04 15.87 -2.48
C PHE A 227 -6.24 16.66 -1.91
N LEU A 228 -6.81 16.28 -0.78
CA LEU A 228 -7.96 16.93 -0.15
C LEU A 228 -7.58 17.89 1.00
N ALA A 229 -6.29 18.24 1.17
CA ALA A 229 -5.87 19.21 2.16
C ALA A 229 -6.52 20.57 1.91
N ASP A 230 -7.08 21.20 2.93
CA ASP A 230 -7.67 22.56 2.82
C ASP A 230 -6.57 23.60 2.53
N ASN A 231 -5.49 23.52 3.29
CA ASN A 231 -4.33 24.37 3.09
C ASN A 231 -3.34 23.71 2.14
N LYS A 232 -3.21 24.25 0.92
CA LYS A 232 -2.31 23.76 -0.13
C LYS A 232 -0.84 24.20 0.03
N SER A 233 -0.48 24.87 1.15
CA SER A 233 0.94 25.06 1.46
C SER A 233 1.63 23.73 1.77
N ILE A 234 2.95 23.68 1.66
CA ILE A 234 3.72 22.46 2.00
C ILE A 234 3.44 22.01 3.45
N SER A 235 3.39 22.96 4.38
CA SER A 235 3.09 22.65 5.79
C SER A 235 1.66 22.15 5.98
N GLY A 236 0.68 22.72 5.28
CA GLY A 236 -0.70 22.29 5.32
C GLY A 236 -0.89 20.89 4.78
N VAL A 237 -0.25 20.56 3.65
CA VAL A 237 -0.27 19.22 3.07
C VAL A 237 0.43 18.19 3.98
N LEU A 238 1.55 18.55 4.61
CA LEU A 238 2.22 17.67 5.59
C LEU A 238 1.35 17.47 6.84
N TRP A 239 0.65 18.51 7.30
CA TRP A 239 -0.29 18.37 8.41
C TRP A 239 -1.45 17.46 8.05
N TYR A 240 -2.03 17.64 6.86
CA TYR A 240 -3.09 16.76 6.37
C TYR A 240 -2.63 15.29 6.26
N LEU A 241 -1.38 15.04 5.86
CA LEU A 241 -0.80 13.69 5.91
C LEU A 241 -0.75 13.12 7.33
N VAL A 242 -0.50 13.95 8.35
CA VAL A 242 -0.58 13.54 9.75
C VAL A 242 -2.02 13.23 10.14
N GLU A 243 -2.97 14.06 9.74
CA GLU A 243 -4.39 13.85 10.06
C GLU A 243 -4.93 12.54 9.51
N ILE A 244 -4.68 12.24 8.23
CA ILE A 244 -5.17 11.01 7.59
C ILE A 244 -4.37 9.78 7.96
N SER A 245 -3.11 9.94 8.39
CA SER A 245 -2.19 8.83 8.66
C SER A 245 -2.00 8.56 10.15
N GLY A 246 -2.28 9.53 11.00
CA GLY A 246 -2.02 9.43 12.42
C GLY A 246 -0.56 9.05 12.71
N PHE A 247 -0.35 8.12 13.63
CA PHE A 247 0.98 7.62 13.99
C PHE A 247 1.72 6.91 12.85
N PHE A 248 1.01 6.51 11.79
CA PHE A 248 1.62 5.88 10.62
C PHE A 248 2.63 6.79 9.94
N PHE A 249 2.32 8.08 9.80
CA PHE A 249 3.22 9.03 9.18
C PHE A 249 4.54 9.16 9.96
N VAL A 250 4.46 9.33 11.27
CA VAL A 250 5.64 9.37 12.14
C VAL A 250 6.40 8.06 12.09
N GLY A 251 5.69 6.93 12.13
CA GLY A 251 6.29 5.60 12.02
C GLY A 251 7.03 5.36 10.71
N MET A 252 6.55 5.89 9.59
CA MET A 252 7.25 5.81 8.31
C MET A 252 8.57 6.60 8.33
N ILE A 253 8.58 7.78 8.94
CA ILE A 253 9.80 8.59 9.12
C ILE A 253 10.82 7.84 9.99
N VAL A 254 10.38 7.30 11.12
CA VAL A 254 11.23 6.50 12.02
C VAL A 254 11.79 5.28 11.28
N ALA A 255 10.95 4.56 10.56
CA ALA A 255 11.38 3.42 9.77
C ALA A 255 12.43 3.83 8.72
N ALA A 256 12.20 4.92 7.99
CA ALA A 256 13.14 5.40 6.97
C ALA A 256 14.55 5.68 7.50
N VAL A 257 14.66 6.12 8.76
CA VAL A 257 15.97 6.39 9.41
C VAL A 257 16.69 5.09 9.80
N PHE A 258 15.97 4.15 10.41
CA PHE A 258 16.60 2.98 11.06
C PHE A 258 16.65 1.71 10.19
N LEU A 259 15.92 1.66 9.08
CA LEU A 259 15.92 0.51 8.18
C LEU A 259 17.24 0.33 7.42
N LYS A 260 17.57 -0.92 7.11
CA LYS A 260 18.65 -1.27 6.18
C LYS A 260 18.33 -0.76 4.77
N ARG A 261 19.37 -0.58 3.94
CA ARG A 261 19.26 0.03 2.61
C ARG A 261 18.19 -0.64 1.72
N GLY A 262 18.18 -1.97 1.62
CA GLY A 262 17.18 -2.69 0.82
C GLY A 262 15.76 -2.56 1.38
N GLN A 263 15.61 -2.62 2.71
CA GLN A 263 14.32 -2.43 3.36
C GLN A 263 13.78 -1.00 3.16
N ARG A 264 14.68 -0.01 3.23
CA ARG A 264 14.35 1.40 2.95
C ARG A 264 13.93 1.60 1.49
N ALA A 265 14.58 0.92 0.55
CA ALA A 265 14.19 0.94 -0.85
C ALA A 265 12.77 0.41 -1.06
N VAL A 266 12.41 -0.68 -0.38
CA VAL A 266 11.04 -1.22 -0.43
C VAL A 266 10.04 -0.24 0.18
N LEU A 267 10.35 0.38 1.33
CA LEU A 267 9.49 1.41 1.93
C LEU A 267 9.24 2.57 0.95
N MET A 268 10.31 3.09 0.32
CA MET A 268 10.19 4.19 -0.64
C MET A 268 9.33 3.80 -1.85
N GLY A 269 9.45 2.57 -2.35
CA GLY A 269 8.56 2.05 -3.38
C GLY A 269 7.11 2.02 -2.93
N CYS A 270 6.83 1.50 -1.74
CA CYS A 270 5.48 1.42 -1.18
C CYS A 270 4.82 2.79 -0.92
N LEU A 271 5.61 3.87 -0.81
CA LEU A 271 5.10 5.23 -0.64
C LEU A 271 4.75 5.94 -1.96
N LEU A 272 5.18 5.42 -3.12
CA LEU A 272 4.92 6.09 -4.40
C LEU A 272 3.43 6.22 -4.74
N PRO A 273 2.54 5.24 -4.49
CA PRO A 273 1.12 5.45 -4.75
C PRO A 273 0.54 6.61 -3.92
N MET A 274 0.99 6.79 -2.67
CA MET A 274 0.58 7.93 -1.84
C MET A 274 1.10 9.26 -2.41
N ALA A 275 2.37 9.32 -2.80
CA ALA A 275 2.92 10.49 -3.46
C ALA A 275 2.15 10.82 -4.75
N PHE A 276 1.80 9.82 -5.54
CA PHE A 276 0.97 9.96 -6.73
C PHE A 276 -0.40 10.54 -6.40
N ALA A 277 -1.07 10.07 -5.34
CA ALA A 277 -2.37 10.57 -4.91
C ALA A 277 -2.37 12.07 -4.60
N PHE A 278 -1.24 12.60 -4.15
CA PHE A 278 -1.07 14.01 -3.79
C PHE A 278 -0.58 14.89 -4.95
N LEU A 279 -0.17 14.30 -6.06
CA LEU A 279 0.45 15.02 -7.18
C LEU A 279 -0.34 14.91 -8.49
N VAL A 280 -1.13 13.86 -8.68
CA VAL A 280 -1.79 13.57 -9.96
C VAL A 280 -3.22 13.14 -9.72
N SER A 281 -4.15 13.70 -10.48
CA SER A 281 -5.51 13.19 -10.61
C SER A 281 -5.69 12.53 -11.97
N LEU A 282 -6.27 11.33 -11.98
CA LEU A 282 -6.61 10.60 -13.21
C LEU A 282 -8.07 10.80 -13.62
N THR A 283 -8.87 11.34 -12.74
CA THR A 283 -10.30 11.58 -12.95
C THR A 283 -10.66 13.00 -12.53
N PRO A 284 -11.78 13.56 -13.02
CA PRO A 284 -12.26 14.86 -12.56
C PRO A 284 -12.53 14.93 -11.06
N ASP A 285 -12.92 13.79 -10.44
CA ASP A 285 -13.11 13.68 -9.00
C ASP A 285 -11.82 13.22 -8.30
N ILE A 286 -11.19 14.16 -7.58
CA ILE A 286 -9.96 13.89 -6.81
C ILE A 286 -10.18 12.90 -5.65
N ASN A 287 -11.40 12.76 -5.14
CA ASN A 287 -11.69 11.82 -4.06
C ASN A 287 -11.32 10.37 -4.43
N VAL A 288 -11.38 10.02 -5.71
CA VAL A 288 -10.99 8.69 -6.21
C VAL A 288 -9.54 8.34 -5.86
N ASN A 289 -8.68 9.34 -5.66
CA ASN A 289 -7.28 9.15 -5.28
C ASN A 289 -7.07 8.52 -3.89
N HIS A 290 -8.10 8.47 -3.02
CA HIS A 290 -8.02 7.79 -1.73
C HIS A 290 -7.56 6.33 -1.87
N LYS A 291 -7.84 5.67 -3.00
CA LYS A 291 -7.41 4.30 -3.29
C LYS A 291 -5.89 4.17 -3.31
N TYR A 292 -5.18 5.15 -3.86
CA TYR A 292 -3.71 5.11 -3.91
C TYR A 292 -3.09 5.34 -2.54
N VAL A 293 -3.67 6.21 -1.72
CA VAL A 293 -3.28 6.37 -0.32
C VAL A 293 -3.47 5.06 0.43
N MET A 294 -4.64 4.42 0.26
CA MET A 294 -4.94 3.13 0.88
C MET A 294 -3.98 2.01 0.40
N ILE A 295 -3.65 1.95 -0.89
CA ILE A 295 -2.68 0.97 -1.42
C ILE A 295 -1.32 1.15 -0.75
N SER A 296 -0.82 2.39 -0.63
CA SER A 296 0.41 2.65 0.13
C SER A 296 0.32 2.14 1.56
N TYR A 297 -0.77 2.46 2.25
CA TYR A 297 -0.94 2.01 3.64
C TYR A 297 -0.99 0.49 3.76
N ALA A 298 -1.65 -0.20 2.83
CA ALA A 298 -1.72 -1.66 2.86
C ALA A 298 -0.33 -2.30 2.89
N PHE A 299 0.64 -1.75 2.16
CA PHE A 299 2.01 -2.25 2.13
C PHE A 299 2.90 -1.69 3.25
N VAL A 300 2.68 -0.44 3.67
CA VAL A 300 3.49 0.20 4.72
C VAL A 300 3.24 -0.43 6.10
N THR A 301 2.12 -1.11 6.33
CA THR A 301 1.85 -1.87 7.56
C THR A 301 2.96 -2.85 7.92
N VAL A 302 3.70 -3.37 6.92
CA VAL A 302 4.89 -4.22 7.12
C VAL A 302 5.93 -3.53 7.99
N PHE A 303 6.14 -2.24 7.80
CA PHE A 303 7.12 -1.44 8.52
C PHE A 303 6.63 -1.06 9.92
N TRP A 304 5.34 -0.85 10.09
CA TRP A 304 4.72 -0.71 11.40
C TRP A 304 4.88 -1.97 12.25
N GLY A 305 4.65 -3.12 11.67
CA GLY A 305 4.90 -4.39 12.33
C GLY A 305 6.36 -4.52 12.80
N TRP A 306 7.31 -4.04 12.03
CA TRP A 306 8.72 -3.98 12.43
C TRP A 306 8.95 -3.00 13.60
N ILE A 307 8.33 -1.83 13.62
CA ILE A 307 8.45 -0.86 14.71
C ILE A 307 7.93 -1.48 16.02
N VAL A 308 6.75 -2.09 15.99
CA VAL A 308 6.19 -2.81 17.17
C VAL A 308 7.17 -3.86 17.67
N ARG A 309 7.73 -4.68 16.79
CA ARG A 309 8.78 -5.64 17.17
C ARG A 309 9.97 -4.97 17.85
N CYS A 310 10.47 -3.85 17.32
CA CYS A 310 11.60 -3.12 17.90
C CYS A 310 11.27 -2.57 19.30
N VAL A 311 10.07 -2.00 19.48
CA VAL A 311 9.58 -1.52 20.77
C VAL A 311 9.49 -2.65 21.79
N PHE A 312 8.91 -3.80 21.41
CA PHE A 312 8.82 -4.97 22.29
C PHE A 312 10.19 -5.55 22.66
N LEU A 313 11.14 -5.58 21.74
CA LEU A 313 12.50 -6.05 22.02
C LEU A 313 13.27 -5.07 22.92
N ALA A 314 13.12 -3.76 22.70
CA ALA A 314 13.71 -2.74 23.56
C ALA A 314 13.15 -2.81 24.99
N GLY A 315 11.88 -3.22 25.13
CA GLY A 315 11.21 -3.38 26.40
C GLY A 315 11.64 -4.59 27.28
N LYS A 316 12.64 -5.37 26.85
CA LYS A 316 13.11 -6.52 27.63
C LYS A 316 13.90 -6.16 28.90
N ASN A 317 14.46 -4.95 28.99
CA ASN A 317 15.27 -4.50 30.11
C ASN A 317 14.55 -3.40 30.90
N SER A 318 14.24 -3.63 32.18
CA SER A 318 13.78 -2.66 33.20
C SER A 318 12.77 -1.60 32.66
N TRP A 319 13.10 -0.31 32.83
CA TRP A 319 12.24 0.81 32.44
C TRP A 319 11.93 0.86 30.93
N LYS A 320 12.85 0.39 30.07
CA LYS A 320 12.65 0.26 28.62
C LYS A 320 11.50 -0.70 28.29
N LYS A 321 11.27 -1.68 29.15
CA LYS A 321 10.16 -2.64 29.02
C LYS A 321 8.80 -1.97 29.23
N TRP A 322 8.71 -1.06 30.20
CA TRP A 322 7.48 -0.32 30.46
C TRP A 322 7.23 0.78 29.43
N ALA A 323 8.26 1.53 29.06
CA ALA A 323 8.15 2.52 27.97
C ALA A 323 7.77 1.87 26.64
N GLY A 324 8.36 0.71 26.32
CA GLY A 324 8.02 -0.05 25.14
C GLY A 324 6.58 -0.58 25.14
N ARG A 325 6.07 -1.00 26.29
CA ARG A 325 4.67 -1.44 26.43
C ARG A 325 3.69 -0.29 26.33
N ALA A 326 3.98 0.83 26.97
CA ALA A 326 3.15 2.03 26.90
C ALA A 326 3.08 2.64 25.48
N ALA A 327 4.15 2.55 24.72
CA ALA A 327 4.18 3.01 23.32
C ALA A 327 3.50 2.04 22.34
N ALA A 328 3.21 0.81 22.76
CA ALA A 328 2.57 -0.23 21.94
C ALA A 328 1.08 -0.40 22.27
N ALA A 329 0.62 0.18 23.37
CA ALA A 329 -0.79 0.28 23.78
C ALA A 329 -1.43 1.54 23.18
#